data_905e3d699172869865a6b2f29b3c9ddd
#
_entry.id   905e3d699172869865a6b2f29b3c9ddd
#
_cell.length_a   1.000
_cell.length_b   1.000
_cell.length_c   1.000
_cell.angle_alpha   90.00
_cell.angle_beta   90.00
_cell.angle_gamma   90.00
#
_symmetry.space_group_name_H-M   'P 1'
#
loop_
_entity.id
_entity.type
_entity.pdbx_description
1 polymer ?
#
loop_
_entity_poly.entity_id
_entity_poly.type
_entity_poly.pdbx_seq_one_letter_code
_entity_poly.pdbx_strand_id
1 'polypeptide(L)'
;MSRCKAVIIKMLTAFTAIVWLAGCSSISPYSTVTKLDLKLTASDQLNPDLNGRPSPIVVRLIELKHPVAFENADFFSLYEHAKESLSPDLVASEELELRPGETVDFKLSVESGSRYVGVLAAYRDLRETQWRYVVQVTPADLTVAELILDQTGVHNKNEKLAKADD
;
A
#
# COMPACT_ATOMS: atom_id res chain seq x y z
N MET A 1 30.31 -56.93 31.98
CA MET A 1 28.95 -56.67 31.46
C MET A 1 28.34 -55.36 31.95
N SER A 2 28.80 -54.78 33.03
CA SER A 2 28.24 -53.51 33.62
C SER A 2 28.62 -52.25 32.81
N ARG A 3 29.84 -52.15 32.29
CA ARG A 3 30.32 -50.95 31.59
C ARG A 3 29.66 -50.74 30.22
N CYS A 4 29.29 -51.80 29.53
CA CYS A 4 28.61 -51.72 28.23
C CYS A 4 27.19 -51.19 28.32
N LYS A 5 26.46 -51.55 29.38
CA LYS A 5 25.11 -51.06 29.67
C LYS A 5 25.09 -49.56 29.96
N ALA A 6 26.09 -49.06 30.71
CA ALA A 6 26.21 -47.64 31.05
C ALA A 6 26.51 -46.74 29.82
N VAL A 7 27.29 -47.26 28.86
CA VAL A 7 27.57 -46.52 27.61
C VAL A 7 26.34 -46.44 26.70
N ILE A 8 25.60 -47.56 26.60
CA ILE A 8 24.36 -47.57 25.80
C ILE A 8 23.30 -46.64 26.36
N ILE A 9 23.13 -46.62 27.69
CA ILE A 9 22.17 -45.70 28.35
C ILE A 9 22.58 -44.23 28.12
N LYS A 10 23.85 -43.87 28.19
CA LYS A 10 24.34 -42.52 27.93
C LYS A 10 24.17 -42.10 26.44
N MET A 11 24.37 -43.03 25.50
CA MET A 11 24.09 -42.74 24.10
C MET A 11 22.60 -42.61 23.82
N LEU A 12 21.74 -43.40 24.46
CA LEU A 12 20.29 -43.24 24.26
C LEU A 12 19.75 -41.92 24.84
N THR A 13 20.26 -41.47 25.98
CA THR A 13 19.86 -40.18 26.57
C THR A 13 20.36 -38.98 25.75
N ALA A 14 21.56 -39.08 25.16
CA ALA A 14 22.06 -38.05 24.27
C ALA A 14 21.26 -37.96 22.97
N PHE A 15 20.83 -39.11 22.43
CA PHE A 15 20.03 -39.13 21.20
C PHE A 15 18.60 -38.59 21.41
N THR A 16 17.96 -38.91 22.57
CA THR A 16 16.66 -38.31 22.90
C THR A 16 16.74 -36.81 23.12
N ALA A 17 17.79 -36.27 23.70
CA ALA A 17 17.98 -34.85 23.90
C ALA A 17 18.12 -34.09 22.56
N ILE A 18 18.76 -34.67 21.54
CA ILE A 18 18.91 -34.07 20.21
C ILE A 18 17.58 -34.03 19.48
N VAL A 19 16.72 -35.02 19.63
CA VAL A 19 15.39 -35.08 18.99
C VAL A 19 14.45 -33.98 19.52
N TRP A 20 14.60 -33.60 20.79
CA TRP A 20 13.77 -32.53 21.39
C TRP A 20 14.17 -31.12 20.99
N LEU A 21 15.38 -30.89 20.45
CA LEU A 21 15.83 -29.59 19.94
C LEU A 21 15.48 -29.36 18.47
N ALA A 22 15.07 -30.37 17.72
CA ALA A 22 14.73 -30.26 16.29
C ALA A 22 13.29 -29.79 16.02
N GLY A 23 12.50 -29.58 17.03
CA GLY A 23 11.09 -29.29 16.89
C GLY A 23 10.68 -27.87 17.24
N CYS A 24 11.10 -26.82 16.52
CA CYS A 24 10.40 -25.53 16.46
C CYS A 24 11.05 -24.61 15.42
N SER A 25 10.97 -24.99 14.15
CA SER A 25 11.01 -23.98 13.09
C SER A 25 9.73 -24.15 12.27
N SER A 26 8.63 -23.62 12.78
CA SER A 26 7.47 -23.30 11.97
C SER A 26 7.89 -22.15 11.03
N ILE A 27 8.67 -22.48 10.00
CA ILE A 27 8.84 -21.60 8.86
C ILE A 27 7.47 -21.62 8.18
N SER A 28 6.59 -20.68 8.56
CA SER A 28 5.40 -20.40 7.79
C SER A 28 5.87 -19.67 6.52
N PRO A 29 5.87 -20.32 5.35
CA PRO A 29 6.29 -19.66 4.11
C PRO A 29 5.24 -18.67 3.58
N TYR A 30 4.10 -18.56 4.24
CA TYR A 30 3.02 -17.67 3.84
C TYR A 30 2.99 -16.44 4.75
N SER A 31 3.38 -15.28 4.20
CA SER A 31 3.05 -14.00 4.81
C SER A 31 1.53 -13.85 4.77
N THR A 32 0.89 -13.68 5.92
CA THR A 32 -0.54 -13.34 6.01
C THR A 32 -0.76 -11.83 5.85
N VAL A 33 0.31 -11.07 5.69
CA VAL A 33 0.27 -9.61 5.61
C VAL A 33 0.11 -9.20 4.14
N THR A 34 -0.93 -8.45 3.86
CA THR A 34 -1.12 -7.75 2.57
C THR A 34 -0.16 -6.56 2.51
N LYS A 35 0.59 -6.43 1.44
CA LYS A 35 1.58 -5.35 1.27
C LYS A 35 1.31 -4.59 -0.02
N LEU A 36 1.56 -3.29 0.02
CA LEU A 36 1.53 -2.41 -1.13
C LEU A 36 2.84 -1.61 -1.21
N ASP A 37 3.62 -1.84 -2.26
CA ASP A 37 4.72 -0.97 -2.65
C ASP A 37 4.15 0.06 -3.63
N LEU A 38 3.90 1.27 -3.13
CA LEU A 38 3.31 2.37 -3.90
C LEU A 38 4.37 3.43 -4.18
N LYS A 39 4.64 3.65 -5.45
CA LYS A 39 5.51 4.73 -5.90
C LYS A 39 4.66 5.88 -6.45
N LEU A 40 4.83 7.07 -5.86
CA LEU A 40 4.22 8.32 -6.32
C LEU A 40 5.30 9.20 -6.93
N THR A 41 5.13 9.57 -8.20
CA THR A 41 6.04 10.47 -8.91
C THR A 41 5.30 11.74 -9.30
N ALA A 42 5.68 12.87 -8.71
CA ALA A 42 5.18 14.18 -9.11
C ALA A 42 5.94 14.71 -10.32
N SER A 43 5.23 15.19 -11.31
CA SER A 43 5.85 15.91 -12.43
C SER A 43 6.32 17.30 -12.00
N ASP A 44 7.24 17.90 -12.77
CA ASP A 44 7.67 19.29 -12.56
C ASP A 44 6.53 20.29 -12.76
N GLN A 45 5.43 19.89 -13.41
CA GLN A 45 4.23 20.69 -13.66
C GLN A 45 3.06 20.31 -12.73
N LEU A 46 3.35 19.77 -11.54
CA LEU A 46 2.33 19.36 -10.57
C LEU A 46 1.47 20.55 -10.15
N ASN A 47 0.13 20.35 -10.13
CA ASN A 47 -0.85 21.23 -9.47
C ASN A 47 -0.62 22.73 -9.74
N PRO A 48 -0.61 23.19 -11.02
CA PRO A 48 -0.24 24.57 -11.36
C PRO A 48 -1.26 25.59 -10.80
N ASP A 49 -0.75 26.77 -10.44
CA ASP A 49 -1.61 27.92 -10.09
C ASP A 49 -2.16 28.60 -11.36
N LEU A 50 -2.96 29.66 -11.19
CA LEU A 50 -3.56 30.41 -12.29
C LEU A 50 -2.54 31.06 -13.23
N ASN A 51 -1.28 31.15 -12.83
CA ASN A 51 -0.16 31.66 -13.65
C ASN A 51 0.69 30.53 -14.24
N GLY A 52 0.25 29.26 -14.10
CA GLY A 52 0.97 28.08 -14.57
C GLY A 52 2.17 27.67 -13.72
N ARG A 53 2.31 28.23 -12.49
CA ARG A 53 3.43 27.88 -11.60
C ARG A 53 3.10 26.59 -10.83
N PRO A 54 3.99 25.59 -10.87
CA PRO A 54 3.83 24.36 -10.10
C PRO A 54 3.72 24.61 -8.62
N SER A 55 2.92 23.82 -7.92
CA SER A 55 2.69 23.95 -6.48
C SER A 55 2.66 22.58 -5.81
N PRO A 56 3.04 22.49 -4.53
CA PRO A 56 2.85 21.27 -3.74
C PRO A 56 1.37 20.86 -3.69
N ILE A 57 1.15 19.58 -3.45
CA ILE A 57 -0.19 19.00 -3.32
C ILE A 57 -0.27 18.09 -2.09
N VAL A 58 -1.41 18.13 -1.40
CA VAL A 58 -1.73 17.15 -0.37
C VAL A 58 -2.30 15.91 -1.03
N VAL A 59 -1.78 14.75 -0.64
CA VAL A 59 -2.24 13.43 -1.08
C VAL A 59 -2.69 12.66 0.14
N ARG A 60 -3.86 12.02 0.07
CA ARG A 60 -4.35 11.08 1.08
C ARG A 60 -4.38 9.68 0.52
N LEU A 61 -3.81 8.75 1.27
CA LEU A 61 -3.92 7.31 1.04
C LEU A 61 -5.00 6.78 1.97
N ILE A 62 -6.03 6.17 1.40
CA ILE A 62 -7.24 5.76 2.13
C ILE A 62 -7.45 4.27 1.92
N GLU A 63 -7.29 3.48 2.98
CA GLU A 63 -7.54 2.04 2.93
C GLU A 63 -9.03 1.73 3.00
N LEU A 64 -9.51 0.91 2.07
CA LEU A 64 -10.92 0.64 1.85
C LEU A 64 -11.22 -0.86 1.75
N LYS A 65 -12.37 -1.27 2.28
CA LYS A 65 -12.92 -2.61 2.06
C LYS A 65 -13.52 -2.72 0.65
N HIS A 66 -14.28 -1.70 0.22
CA HIS A 66 -14.89 -1.58 -1.10
C HIS A 66 -14.66 -0.17 -1.66
N PRO A 67 -14.49 -0.02 -2.98
CA PRO A 67 -14.11 1.26 -3.58
C PRO A 67 -15.32 2.13 -3.94
N VAL A 68 -16.53 1.57 -4.00
CA VAL A 68 -17.73 2.19 -4.61
C VAL A 68 -18.06 3.55 -3.99
N ALA A 69 -18.04 3.65 -2.65
CA ALA A 69 -18.32 4.92 -1.97
C ALA A 69 -17.27 5.98 -2.31
N PHE A 70 -16.00 5.60 -2.36
CA PHE A 70 -14.89 6.48 -2.72
C PHE A 70 -14.94 6.95 -4.18
N GLU A 71 -15.32 6.07 -5.10
CA GLU A 71 -15.41 6.37 -6.53
C GLU A 71 -16.58 7.31 -6.86
N ASN A 72 -17.66 7.30 -6.08
CA ASN A 72 -18.88 8.05 -6.36
C ASN A 72 -19.05 9.31 -5.52
N ALA A 73 -18.36 9.45 -4.40
CA ALA A 73 -18.46 10.66 -3.57
C ALA A 73 -17.76 11.85 -4.23
N ASP A 74 -18.21 13.06 -3.91
CA ASP A 74 -17.55 14.29 -4.32
C ASP A 74 -16.26 14.55 -3.50
N PHE A 75 -15.39 15.42 -4.02
CA PHE A 75 -14.10 15.70 -3.40
C PHE A 75 -14.23 16.20 -1.96
N PHE A 76 -15.10 17.15 -1.70
CA PHE A 76 -15.21 17.78 -0.36
C PHE A 76 -15.76 16.81 0.67
N SER A 77 -16.70 15.95 0.30
CA SER A 77 -17.19 14.88 1.16
C SER A 77 -16.05 13.92 1.54
N LEU A 78 -15.17 13.57 0.61
CA LEU A 78 -14.01 12.72 0.89
C LEU A 78 -12.91 13.45 1.65
N TYR A 79 -12.68 14.73 1.36
CA TYR A 79 -11.58 15.47 1.95
C TYR A 79 -11.89 15.96 3.39
N GLU A 80 -13.09 16.45 3.62
CA GLU A 80 -13.48 17.01 4.92
C GLU A 80 -14.19 16.01 5.82
N HIS A 81 -14.95 15.07 5.22
CA HIS A 81 -15.86 14.16 5.93
C HIS A 81 -15.65 12.68 5.53
N ALA A 82 -14.38 12.27 5.33
CA ALA A 82 -14.05 10.92 4.88
C ALA A 82 -14.69 9.81 5.74
N LYS A 83 -14.71 9.99 7.06
CA LYS A 83 -15.25 9.00 7.98
C LYS A 83 -16.74 8.77 7.80
N GLU A 84 -17.50 9.82 7.61
CA GLU A 84 -18.94 9.77 7.38
C GLU A 84 -19.26 9.25 5.97
N SER A 85 -18.53 9.76 4.98
CA SER A 85 -18.76 9.47 3.55
C SER A 85 -18.36 8.05 3.16
N LEU A 86 -17.35 7.48 3.82
CA LEU A 86 -16.79 6.16 3.49
C LEU A 86 -17.17 5.07 4.50
N SER A 87 -17.95 5.38 5.55
CA SER A 87 -18.42 4.36 6.50
C SER A 87 -19.42 3.42 5.79
N PRO A 88 -19.32 2.08 5.93
CA PRO A 88 -18.42 1.31 6.80
C PRO A 88 -17.12 0.83 6.10
N ASP A 89 -16.77 1.34 4.94
CA ASP A 89 -15.66 0.83 4.10
C ASP A 89 -14.30 1.40 4.48
N LEU A 90 -14.24 2.55 5.15
CA LEU A 90 -12.99 3.16 5.61
C LEU A 90 -12.31 2.30 6.68
N VAL A 91 -11.05 1.95 6.46
CA VAL A 91 -10.21 1.19 7.41
C VAL A 91 -9.15 2.08 8.04
N ALA A 92 -8.33 2.73 7.21
CA ALA A 92 -7.25 3.63 7.65
C ALA A 92 -7.09 4.77 6.65
N SER A 93 -6.44 5.85 7.08
CA SER A 93 -6.11 6.98 6.20
C SER A 93 -4.81 7.63 6.66
N GLU A 94 -3.93 7.91 5.69
CA GLU A 94 -2.68 8.65 5.88
C GLU A 94 -2.64 9.85 4.93
N GLU A 95 -1.95 10.92 5.33
CA GLU A 95 -1.80 12.14 4.55
C GLU A 95 -0.33 12.51 4.40
N LEU A 96 0.03 12.98 3.21
CA LEU A 96 1.38 13.44 2.88
C LEU A 96 1.31 14.67 1.97
N GLU A 97 2.37 15.46 1.98
CA GLU A 97 2.61 16.52 1.01
C GLU A 97 3.58 16.02 -0.06
N LEU A 98 3.27 16.24 -1.34
CA LEU A 98 4.11 15.92 -2.46
C LEU A 98 4.47 17.20 -3.23
N ARG A 99 5.76 17.41 -3.53
CA ARG A 99 6.26 18.59 -4.22
C ARG A 99 6.50 18.32 -5.69
N PRO A 100 6.46 19.35 -6.55
CA PRO A 100 6.83 19.21 -7.95
C PRO A 100 8.22 18.58 -8.11
N GLY A 101 8.34 17.58 -9.01
CA GLY A 101 9.57 16.83 -9.27
C GLY A 101 9.93 15.78 -8.21
N GLU A 102 9.16 15.65 -7.13
CA GLU A 102 9.44 14.70 -6.04
C GLU A 102 8.96 13.30 -6.39
N THR A 103 9.71 12.30 -5.94
CA THR A 103 9.29 10.89 -5.98
C THR A 103 9.35 10.31 -4.58
N VAL A 104 8.29 9.66 -4.17
CA VAL A 104 8.17 9.02 -2.85
C VAL A 104 7.79 7.56 -3.02
N ASP A 105 8.50 6.68 -2.33
CA ASP A 105 8.24 5.24 -2.29
C ASP A 105 7.63 4.87 -0.93
N PHE A 106 6.41 4.34 -0.94
CA PHE A 106 5.72 3.84 0.23
C PHE A 106 5.72 2.32 0.26
N LYS A 107 6.05 1.77 1.42
CA LYS A 107 5.92 0.33 1.71
C LYS A 107 4.87 0.15 2.79
N LEU A 108 3.64 -0.01 2.38
CA LEU A 108 2.49 -0.11 3.26
C LEU A 108 2.24 -1.56 3.66
N SER A 109 2.05 -1.79 4.95
CA SER A 109 1.40 -3.00 5.45
C SER A 109 -0.09 -2.67 5.57
N VAL A 110 -0.85 -3.16 4.61
CA VAL A 110 -2.29 -2.86 4.50
C VAL A 110 -3.06 -3.61 5.58
N GLU A 111 -3.93 -2.92 6.30
CA GLU A 111 -4.71 -3.46 7.39
C GLU A 111 -5.61 -4.63 6.96
N SER A 112 -5.84 -5.57 7.88
CA SER A 112 -6.66 -6.73 7.60
C SER A 112 -8.09 -6.32 7.26
N GLY A 113 -8.60 -6.84 6.14
CA GLY A 113 -9.92 -6.49 5.60
C GLY A 113 -9.90 -5.46 4.49
N SER A 114 -8.83 -4.66 4.35
CA SER A 114 -8.66 -3.77 3.20
C SER A 114 -8.41 -4.55 1.91
N ARG A 115 -9.02 -4.08 0.82
CA ARG A 115 -8.89 -4.64 -0.52
C ARG A 115 -8.50 -3.61 -1.55
N TYR A 116 -8.59 -2.33 -1.19
CA TYR A 116 -8.32 -1.21 -2.07
C TYR A 116 -7.60 -0.11 -1.30
N VAL A 117 -6.75 0.63 -1.99
CA VAL A 117 -6.17 1.88 -1.49
C VAL A 117 -6.59 3.00 -2.44
N GLY A 118 -7.43 3.90 -1.96
CA GLY A 118 -7.80 5.12 -2.64
C GLY A 118 -6.68 6.16 -2.49
N VAL A 119 -6.31 6.77 -3.60
CA VAL A 119 -5.39 7.91 -3.64
C VAL A 119 -6.21 9.15 -3.97
N LEU A 120 -6.27 10.10 -3.04
CA LEU A 120 -6.99 11.37 -3.17
C LEU A 120 -5.97 12.50 -3.20
N ALA A 121 -5.90 13.26 -4.28
CA ALA A 121 -4.97 14.37 -4.45
C ALA A 121 -5.73 15.71 -4.51
N ALA A 122 -5.35 16.66 -3.64
CA ALA A 122 -6.03 17.95 -3.48
C ALA A 122 -5.59 18.97 -4.55
N TYR A 123 -5.97 18.73 -5.80
CA TYR A 123 -5.73 19.63 -6.91
C TYR A 123 -6.49 20.95 -6.75
N ARG A 124 -5.93 22.04 -7.24
CA ARG A 124 -6.59 23.35 -7.29
C ARG A 124 -7.76 23.37 -8.27
N ASP A 125 -7.58 22.72 -9.41
CA ASP A 125 -8.62 22.59 -10.42
C ASP A 125 -9.23 21.18 -10.39
N LEU A 126 -10.22 21.01 -9.55
CA LEU A 126 -10.93 19.73 -9.38
C LEU A 126 -11.81 19.36 -10.60
N ARG A 127 -12.14 20.32 -11.48
CA ARG A 127 -13.04 20.06 -12.61
C ARG A 127 -12.29 19.48 -13.78
N GLU A 128 -11.06 19.92 -13.98
CA GLU A 128 -10.23 19.56 -15.14
C GLU A 128 -9.22 18.45 -14.81
N THR A 129 -9.17 17.99 -13.53
CA THR A 129 -8.17 17.01 -13.08
C THR A 129 -8.80 15.71 -12.63
N GLN A 130 -8.09 14.62 -12.88
CA GLN A 130 -8.37 13.32 -12.26
C GLN A 130 -7.76 13.30 -10.85
N TRP A 131 -8.48 13.81 -9.87
CA TRP A 131 -7.99 14.01 -8.50
C TRP A 131 -8.04 12.76 -7.62
N ARG A 132 -8.53 11.62 -8.12
CA ARG A 132 -8.57 10.35 -7.40
C ARG A 132 -8.15 9.17 -8.27
N TYR A 133 -7.59 8.16 -7.62
CA TYR A 133 -7.26 6.87 -8.23
C TYR A 133 -7.49 5.74 -7.21
N VAL A 134 -7.81 4.52 -7.66
CA VAL A 134 -7.99 3.36 -6.80
C VAL A 134 -7.00 2.28 -7.20
N VAL A 135 -6.21 1.82 -6.22
CA VAL A 135 -5.33 0.67 -6.36
C VAL A 135 -5.99 -0.52 -5.69
N GLN A 136 -6.20 -1.60 -6.43
CA GLN A 136 -6.63 -2.88 -5.86
C GLN A 136 -5.44 -3.62 -5.27
N VAL A 137 -5.55 -4.14 -4.04
CA VAL A 137 -4.50 -4.92 -3.38
C VAL A 137 -4.87 -6.39 -3.30
N THR A 138 -3.88 -7.26 -3.52
CA THR A 138 -4.07 -8.70 -3.42
C THR A 138 -3.85 -9.15 -1.98
N PRO A 139 -4.83 -9.82 -1.34
CA PRO A 139 -4.70 -10.29 0.03
C PRO A 139 -3.53 -11.25 0.23
N ALA A 140 -2.81 -11.07 1.34
CA ALA A 140 -1.67 -11.90 1.73
C ALA A 140 -0.53 -11.95 0.69
N ASP A 141 -0.44 -10.94 -0.18
CA ASP A 141 0.55 -10.83 -1.25
C ASP A 141 1.11 -9.40 -1.33
N LEU A 142 2.12 -9.21 -2.17
CA LEU A 142 2.70 -7.91 -2.49
C LEU A 142 2.08 -7.38 -3.78
N THR A 143 1.43 -6.24 -3.66
CA THR A 143 0.99 -5.44 -4.82
C THR A 143 2.01 -4.33 -5.07
N VAL A 144 2.35 -4.09 -6.33
CA VAL A 144 3.21 -2.98 -6.75
C VAL A 144 2.42 -2.05 -7.63
N ALA A 145 2.41 -0.76 -7.31
CA ALA A 145 1.73 0.27 -8.10
C ALA A 145 2.63 1.50 -8.29
N GLU A 146 2.68 2.03 -9.51
CA GLU A 146 3.38 3.26 -9.83
C GLU A 146 2.39 4.28 -10.39
N LEU A 147 2.21 5.40 -9.66
CA LEU A 147 1.34 6.48 -10.05
C LEU A 147 2.14 7.75 -10.37
N ILE A 148 1.70 8.47 -11.38
CA ILE A 148 2.22 9.78 -11.76
C ILE A 148 1.16 10.81 -11.42
N LEU A 149 1.57 11.87 -10.73
CA LEU A 149 0.77 13.05 -10.47
C LEU A 149 1.30 14.21 -11.32
N ASP A 150 0.48 14.72 -12.22
CA ASP A 150 0.85 15.84 -13.10
C ASP A 150 -0.23 16.94 -13.10
N GLN A 151 -0.19 17.83 -14.07
CA GLN A 151 -1.18 18.91 -14.20
C GLN A 151 -2.60 18.40 -14.51
N THR A 152 -2.75 17.17 -15.03
CA THR A 152 -4.03 16.59 -15.45
C THR A 152 -4.61 15.62 -14.41
N GLY A 153 -3.83 15.26 -13.39
CA GLY A 153 -4.31 14.42 -12.29
C GLY A 153 -3.39 13.28 -11.91
N VAL A 154 -3.99 12.28 -11.26
CA VAL A 154 -3.36 11.03 -10.82
C VAL A 154 -3.58 9.97 -11.87
N HIS A 155 -2.52 9.38 -12.39
CA HIS A 155 -2.56 8.37 -13.44
C HIS A 155 -1.70 7.18 -13.11
N ASN A 156 -2.11 5.99 -13.55
CA ASN A 156 -1.22 4.84 -13.54
C ASN A 156 -0.14 5.04 -14.63
N LYS A 157 1.11 4.83 -14.26
CA LYS A 157 2.24 5.01 -15.16
C LYS A 157 2.14 4.15 -16.42
N ASN A 158 1.71 2.90 -16.27
CA ASN A 158 1.61 1.97 -17.38
C ASN A 158 0.47 2.34 -18.34
N GLU A 159 -0.68 2.78 -17.82
CA GLU A 159 -1.82 3.25 -18.64
C GLU A 159 -1.48 4.54 -19.39
N LYS A 160 -0.69 5.42 -18.76
CA LYS A 160 -0.27 6.67 -19.39
C LYS A 160 0.71 6.43 -20.53
N LEU A 161 1.66 5.51 -20.36
CA LEU A 161 2.60 5.14 -21.43
C LEU A 161 1.86 4.50 -22.61
N ALA A 162 0.92 3.59 -22.36
CA ALA A 162 0.13 2.96 -23.42
C ALA A 162 -0.67 3.96 -24.27
N LYS A 163 -1.18 5.04 -23.65
CA LYS A 163 -1.92 6.11 -24.38
C LYS A 163 -1.01 7.09 -25.14
N ALA A 164 0.27 7.14 -24.84
CA ALA A 164 1.21 8.00 -25.54
C ALA A 164 1.76 7.37 -26.83
N ASP A 165 1.61 6.05 -26.98
CA ASP A 165 2.09 5.28 -28.13
C ASP A 165 1.01 5.10 -29.23
N ASP A 166 -0.24 5.54 -28.98
CA ASP A 166 -1.36 5.57 -29.93
C ASP A 166 -1.50 6.98 -30.57
#